data_9baebcd7bc6b7f6b7ed7ed9e94e487a5
#
_entry.id   9baebcd7bc6b7f6b7ed7ed9e94e487a5
#
_cell.length_a   1.000
_cell.length_b   1.000
_cell.length_c   1.000
_cell.angle_alpha   90.00
_cell.angle_beta   90.00
_cell.angle_gamma   90.00
#
_symmetry.space_group_name_H-M   'P 1'
#
loop_
_entity.id
_entity.type
_entity.pdbx_description
1 polymer ?
#
loop_
_entity_poly.entity_id
_entity_poly.type
_entity_poly.pdbx_seq_one_letter_code
_entity_poly.pdbx_strand_id
1 'polypeptide(L)'
;SSAIYCEKMWHILNIIISLCYSMNIIKQIEVMDAQKVDAFIMANGKFFPDYQVAAIRDMLLAADDSKWSMLQVMQFKDPTICLIISLFAGSLGIDRFFIGDTGLGIAKLITCGGFGIWTIVDWFLIMGAARDKNMQKLQMVL
;
A
#
# COMPACT_ATOMS: atom_id res chain seq x y z
N SER A 1 10.34 57.99 -18.27
CA SER A 1 9.73 57.35 -17.08
C SER A 1 9.20 55.92 -17.36
N SER A 2 8.81 55.59 -18.59
CA SER A 2 8.33 54.25 -18.97
C SER A 2 9.36 53.13 -18.90
N ALA A 3 10.62 53.42 -19.16
CA ALA A 3 11.73 52.44 -19.10
C ALA A 3 11.96 51.91 -17.69
N ILE A 4 11.85 52.75 -16.65
CA ILE A 4 12.01 52.39 -15.25
C ILE A 4 10.89 51.45 -14.76
N TYR A 5 9.67 51.62 -15.25
CA TYR A 5 8.54 50.72 -14.96
C TYR A 5 8.72 49.36 -15.61
N CYS A 6 9.23 49.30 -16.86
CA CYS A 6 9.50 48.07 -17.55
C CYS A 6 10.59 47.22 -16.87
N GLU A 7 11.65 47.90 -16.41
CA GLU A 7 12.75 47.24 -15.67
C GLU A 7 12.33 46.69 -14.30
N LYS A 8 11.55 47.46 -13.56
CA LYS A 8 10.97 47.00 -12.28
C LYS A 8 9.98 45.83 -12.50
N MET A 9 9.16 45.89 -13.50
CA MET A 9 8.22 44.83 -13.84
C MET A 9 8.94 43.54 -14.25
N TRP A 10 10.05 43.63 -14.98
CA TRP A 10 10.90 42.51 -15.34
C TRP A 10 11.54 41.85 -14.10
N HIS A 11 12.01 42.62 -13.14
CA HIS A 11 12.56 42.12 -11.87
C HIS A 11 11.51 41.41 -11.03
N ILE A 12 10.31 41.96 -10.91
CA ILE A 12 9.20 41.35 -10.20
C ILE A 12 8.78 40.02 -10.85
N LEU A 13 8.71 40.00 -12.18
CA LEU A 13 8.36 38.79 -12.93
C LEU A 13 9.41 37.67 -12.72
N ASN A 14 10.71 38.01 -12.76
CA ASN A 14 11.77 37.05 -12.49
C ASN A 14 11.73 36.51 -11.05
N ILE A 15 11.41 37.34 -10.07
CA ILE A 15 11.26 36.91 -8.67
C ILE A 15 10.07 35.95 -8.56
N ILE A 16 8.93 36.24 -9.18
CA ILE A 16 7.73 35.38 -9.16
C ILE A 16 8.02 34.05 -9.84
N ILE A 17 8.69 34.05 -10.98
CA ILE A 17 9.08 32.83 -11.70
C ILE A 17 10.03 31.99 -10.85
N SER A 18 11.04 32.63 -10.20
CA SER A 18 11.99 31.95 -9.31
C SER A 18 11.32 31.36 -8.09
N LEU A 19 10.35 32.06 -7.48
CA LEU A 19 9.56 31.57 -6.37
C LEU A 19 8.65 30.41 -6.78
N CYS A 20 7.99 30.52 -7.94
CA CYS A 20 7.13 29.47 -8.48
C CYS A 20 7.93 28.20 -8.82
N TYR A 21 9.14 28.38 -9.38
CA TYR A 21 10.07 27.28 -9.65
C TYR A 21 10.58 26.63 -8.35
N SER A 22 10.94 27.43 -7.34
CA SER A 22 11.35 26.96 -6.03
C SER A 22 10.24 26.21 -5.31
N MET A 23 9.00 26.71 -5.34
CA MET A 23 7.84 26.03 -4.75
C MET A 23 7.54 24.69 -5.46
N ASN A 24 7.72 24.62 -6.78
CA ASN A 24 7.51 23.40 -7.55
C ASN A 24 8.58 22.33 -7.23
N ILE A 25 9.83 22.77 -7.04
CA ILE A 25 10.92 21.88 -6.59
C ILE A 25 10.66 21.39 -5.16
N ILE A 26 10.24 22.27 -4.24
CA ILE A 26 9.91 21.89 -2.86
C ILE A 26 8.78 20.88 -2.83
N LYS A 27 7.75 21.08 -3.65
CA LYS A 27 6.64 20.12 -3.76
C LYS A 27 7.07 18.76 -4.33
N GLN A 28 8.07 18.73 -5.24
CA GLN A 28 8.64 17.46 -5.73
C GLN A 28 9.52 16.76 -4.68
N ILE A 29 10.11 17.49 -3.74
CA ILE A 29 10.92 16.92 -2.66
C ILE A 29 10.02 16.29 -1.57
N GLU A 30 8.82 16.80 -1.36
CA GLU A 30 7.86 16.28 -0.37
C GLU A 30 7.12 15.01 -0.83
N VAL A 31 7.03 14.79 -2.13
CA VAL A 31 6.34 13.62 -2.72
C VAL A 31 7.34 12.48 -2.91
N MET A 32 6.87 11.25 -2.66
CA MET A 32 7.68 10.05 -2.79
C MET A 32 8.21 9.86 -4.21
N ASP A 33 9.51 9.60 -4.36
CA ASP A 33 10.17 9.41 -5.65
C ASP A 33 9.63 8.17 -6.38
N ALA A 34 9.38 8.31 -7.69
CA ALA A 34 8.86 7.25 -8.54
C ALA A 34 9.75 6.00 -8.53
N GLN A 35 11.08 6.15 -8.45
CA GLN A 35 12.00 5.02 -8.36
C GLN A 35 11.82 4.22 -7.07
N LYS A 36 11.60 4.90 -5.94
CA LYS A 36 11.31 4.26 -4.65
C LYS A 36 9.99 3.50 -4.71
N VAL A 37 8.97 4.11 -5.31
CA VAL A 37 7.64 3.51 -5.47
C VAL A 37 7.70 2.26 -6.35
N ASP A 38 8.38 2.33 -7.50
CA ASP A 38 8.51 1.20 -8.40
C ASP A 38 9.32 0.06 -7.75
N ALA A 39 10.39 0.38 -7.02
CA ALA A 39 11.16 -0.62 -6.25
C ALA A 39 10.31 -1.29 -5.15
N PHE A 40 9.48 -0.52 -4.45
CA PHE A 40 8.55 -1.06 -3.46
C PHE A 40 7.54 -2.02 -4.08
N ILE A 41 6.96 -1.66 -5.22
CA ILE A 41 5.99 -2.50 -5.94
C ILE A 41 6.67 -3.78 -6.46
N MET A 42 7.88 -3.69 -7.01
CA MET A 42 8.63 -4.86 -7.46
C MET A 42 8.91 -5.84 -6.31
N ALA A 43 9.26 -5.33 -5.14
CA ALA A 43 9.55 -6.15 -3.97
C ALA A 43 8.30 -6.75 -3.31
N ASN A 44 7.20 -5.98 -3.25
CA ASN A 44 6.04 -6.30 -2.44
C ASN A 44 4.75 -6.55 -3.24
N GLY A 45 4.75 -6.35 -4.56
CA GLY A 45 3.56 -6.45 -5.41
C GLY A 45 2.81 -7.77 -5.27
N LYS A 46 3.53 -8.90 -5.08
CA LYS A 46 2.95 -10.23 -4.87
C LYS A 46 2.01 -10.33 -3.63
N PHE A 47 2.15 -9.40 -2.68
CA PHE A 47 1.36 -9.40 -1.45
C PHE A 47 0.02 -8.68 -1.60
N PHE A 48 -0.23 -8.04 -2.76
CA PHE A 48 -1.42 -7.26 -3.06
C PHE A 48 -2.24 -7.88 -4.19
N PRO A 49 -3.53 -7.51 -4.32
CA PRO A 49 -4.31 -7.90 -5.49
C PRO A 49 -3.75 -7.28 -6.78
N ASP A 50 -3.60 -8.07 -7.83
CA ASP A 50 -2.97 -7.64 -9.08
C ASP A 50 -3.72 -6.46 -9.72
N TYR A 51 -5.05 -6.43 -9.60
CA TYR A 51 -5.90 -5.35 -10.11
C TYR A 51 -5.78 -4.03 -9.33
N GLN A 52 -5.18 -4.05 -8.15
CA GLN A 52 -5.00 -2.85 -7.30
C GLN A 52 -3.56 -2.29 -7.35
N VAL A 53 -2.62 -2.98 -7.96
CA VAL A 53 -1.21 -2.56 -8.00
C VAL A 53 -1.05 -1.17 -8.62
N ALA A 54 -1.80 -0.87 -9.68
CA ALA A 54 -1.79 0.46 -10.30
C ALA A 54 -2.29 1.54 -9.33
N ALA A 55 -3.40 1.29 -8.64
CA ALA A 55 -3.95 2.21 -7.65
C ALA A 55 -2.98 2.41 -6.45
N ILE A 56 -2.30 1.35 -6.03
CA ILE A 56 -1.26 1.42 -4.99
C ILE A 56 -0.12 2.33 -5.44
N ARG A 57 0.31 2.21 -6.69
CA ARG A 57 1.34 3.08 -7.27
C ARG A 57 0.95 4.55 -7.20
N ASP A 58 -0.28 4.88 -7.61
CA ASP A 58 -0.78 6.25 -7.59
C ASP A 58 -0.90 6.79 -6.15
N MET A 59 -1.35 5.97 -5.20
CA MET A 59 -1.41 6.34 -3.79
C MET A 59 -0.02 6.59 -3.19
N LEU A 60 0.97 5.77 -3.53
CA LEU A 60 2.35 5.93 -3.07
C LEU A 60 3.00 7.17 -3.67
N LEU A 61 2.76 7.46 -4.96
CA LEU A 61 3.24 8.67 -5.62
C LEU A 61 2.63 9.96 -5.04
N ALA A 62 1.41 9.88 -4.51
CA ALA A 62 0.75 11.00 -3.84
C ALA A 62 1.13 11.11 -2.35
N ALA A 63 1.78 10.10 -1.79
CA ALA A 63 2.15 10.07 -0.39
C ALA A 63 3.44 10.88 -0.11
N ASP A 64 3.54 11.36 1.12
CA ASP A 64 4.71 12.08 1.62
C ASP A 64 5.93 11.15 1.74
N ASP A 65 7.12 11.63 1.35
CA ASP A 65 8.38 10.87 1.45
C ASP A 65 8.74 10.49 2.90
N SER A 66 8.23 11.23 3.89
CA SER A 66 8.41 10.89 5.32
C SER A 66 7.85 9.51 5.68
N LYS A 67 6.86 9.01 4.94
CA LYS A 67 6.25 7.69 5.15
C LYS A 67 7.10 6.54 4.59
N TRP A 68 8.12 6.84 3.80
CA TRP A 68 8.99 5.83 3.20
C TRP A 68 9.65 4.90 4.22
N SER A 69 10.16 5.47 5.32
CA SER A 69 10.78 4.70 6.39
C SER A 69 9.80 3.72 7.05
N MET A 70 8.53 4.13 7.21
CA MET A 70 7.48 3.29 7.75
C MET A 70 7.09 2.17 6.78
N LEU A 71 7.01 2.47 5.49
CA LEU A 71 6.72 1.48 4.44
C LEU A 71 7.78 0.39 4.36
N GLN A 72 9.06 0.73 4.56
CA GLN A 72 10.16 -0.23 4.54
C GLN A 72 10.12 -1.24 5.69
N VAL A 73 9.66 -0.83 6.87
CA VAL A 73 9.56 -1.72 8.04
C VAL A 73 8.24 -2.49 8.10
N MET A 74 7.29 -2.18 7.20
CA MET A 74 6.02 -2.89 7.14
C MET A 74 6.21 -4.34 6.70
N GLN A 75 5.65 -5.25 7.49
CA GLN A 75 5.60 -6.66 7.14
C GLN A 75 4.22 -7.00 6.57
N PHE A 76 4.20 -7.48 5.34
CA PHE A 76 3.00 -7.98 4.69
C PHE A 76 2.88 -9.50 4.87
N LYS A 77 1.65 -9.99 4.94
CA LYS A 77 1.36 -11.42 5.00
C LYS A 77 1.52 -12.03 3.61
N ASP A 78 2.38 -13.05 3.51
CA ASP A 78 2.54 -13.77 2.24
C ASP A 78 1.31 -14.65 1.99
N PRO A 79 0.57 -14.43 0.88
CA PRO A 79 -0.60 -15.23 0.55
C PRO A 79 -0.28 -16.72 0.38
N THR A 80 0.92 -17.04 -0.08
CA THR A 80 1.37 -18.43 -0.25
C THR A 80 1.57 -19.11 1.10
N ILE A 81 2.17 -18.43 2.06
CA ILE A 81 2.31 -18.95 3.42
C ILE A 81 0.94 -19.15 4.07
N CYS A 82 0.02 -18.20 3.87
CA CYS A 82 -1.35 -18.33 4.36
C CYS A 82 -2.05 -19.56 3.76
N LEU A 83 -1.83 -19.85 2.47
CA LEU A 83 -2.36 -21.05 1.82
C LEU A 83 -1.76 -22.33 2.42
N ILE A 84 -0.45 -22.38 2.64
CA ILE A 84 0.24 -23.53 3.24
C ILE A 84 -0.31 -23.79 4.66
N ILE A 85 -0.44 -22.75 5.46
CA ILE A 85 -1.02 -22.85 6.81
C ILE A 85 -2.47 -23.35 6.73
N SER A 86 -3.25 -22.86 5.77
CA SER A 86 -4.63 -23.30 5.56
C SER A 86 -4.70 -24.77 5.15
N LEU A 87 -3.74 -25.26 4.37
CA LEU A 87 -3.68 -26.65 3.95
C LEU A 87 -3.44 -27.61 5.11
N PHE A 88 -2.51 -27.26 6.02
CA PHE A 88 -2.12 -28.12 7.15
C PHE A 88 -2.96 -27.90 8.42
N ALA A 89 -3.35 -26.69 8.70
CA ALA A 89 -4.02 -26.31 9.94
C ALA A 89 -5.38 -25.62 9.71
N GLY A 90 -5.88 -25.65 8.47
CA GLY A 90 -7.11 -24.96 8.07
C GLY A 90 -8.37 -25.52 8.73
N SER A 91 -8.40 -26.81 9.08
CA SER A 91 -9.52 -27.42 9.81
C SER A 91 -9.72 -26.81 11.21
N LEU A 92 -8.66 -26.32 11.84
CA LEU A 92 -8.67 -25.67 13.15
C LEU A 92 -8.89 -24.15 13.09
N GLY A 93 -9.00 -23.55 11.89
CA GLY A 93 -9.17 -22.10 11.73
C GLY A 93 -7.94 -21.25 12.04
N ILE A 94 -6.78 -21.88 12.24
CA ILE A 94 -5.51 -21.19 12.56
C ILE A 94 -5.11 -20.23 11.44
N ASP A 95 -5.43 -20.56 10.21
CA ASP A 95 -5.23 -19.73 9.01
C ASP A 95 -5.89 -18.35 9.13
N ARG A 96 -7.10 -18.28 9.68
CA ARG A 96 -7.85 -17.04 9.90
C ARG A 96 -7.26 -16.19 11.03
N PHE A 97 -6.80 -16.83 12.10
CA PHE A 97 -6.07 -16.15 13.17
C PHE A 97 -4.75 -15.54 12.65
N PHE A 98 -4.06 -16.27 11.79
CA PHE A 98 -2.80 -15.77 11.19
C PHE A 98 -3.00 -14.53 10.33
N ILE A 99 -4.10 -14.44 9.57
CA ILE A 99 -4.43 -13.26 8.74
C ILE A 99 -4.90 -12.09 9.61
N GLY A 100 -5.46 -12.38 10.81
CA GLY A 100 -6.04 -11.40 11.73
C GLY A 100 -7.56 -11.33 11.67
N ASP A 101 -8.22 -12.29 11.02
CA ASP A 101 -9.69 -12.45 10.99
C ASP A 101 -10.17 -13.33 12.15
N THR A 102 -9.99 -12.83 13.38
CA THR A 102 -10.28 -13.56 14.61
C THR A 102 -11.73 -14.05 14.69
N GLY A 103 -12.69 -13.24 14.22
CA GLY A 103 -14.12 -13.60 14.23
C GLY A 103 -14.43 -14.84 13.40
N LEU A 104 -13.92 -14.89 12.16
CA LEU A 104 -14.08 -16.04 11.27
C LEU A 104 -13.27 -17.25 11.76
N GLY A 105 -12.11 -17.02 12.39
CA GLY A 105 -11.32 -18.07 13.01
C GLY A 105 -12.07 -18.78 14.14
N ILE A 106 -12.72 -18.03 15.03
CA ILE A 106 -13.55 -18.57 16.12
C ILE A 106 -14.77 -19.33 15.57
N ALA A 107 -15.48 -18.75 14.59
CA ALA A 107 -16.63 -19.39 13.96
C ALA A 107 -16.24 -20.74 13.34
N LYS A 108 -15.10 -20.81 12.65
CA LYS A 108 -14.57 -22.02 12.03
C LYS A 108 -14.18 -23.07 13.08
N LEU A 109 -13.60 -22.65 14.20
CA LEU A 109 -13.23 -23.51 15.30
C LEU A 109 -14.45 -24.12 15.98
N ILE A 110 -15.52 -23.35 16.19
CA ILE A 110 -16.79 -23.83 16.80
C ILE A 110 -17.49 -24.83 15.89
N THR A 111 -17.43 -24.63 14.57
CA THR A 111 -18.05 -25.55 13.58
C THR A 111 -17.19 -26.77 13.26
N CYS A 112 -16.05 -26.97 13.96
CA CYS A 112 -15.11 -28.08 13.72
C CYS A 112 -14.69 -28.22 12.25
N GLY A 113 -14.43 -27.10 11.58
CA GLY A 113 -14.01 -27.09 10.16
C GLY A 113 -15.12 -27.44 9.18
N GLY A 114 -16.39 -27.50 9.65
CA GLY A 114 -17.61 -27.65 8.81
C GLY A 114 -17.45 -28.60 7.64
N PHE A 115 -17.47 -29.91 7.88
CA PHE A 115 -17.60 -30.97 6.86
C PHE A 115 -16.64 -30.94 5.67
N GLY A 116 -15.42 -30.43 5.79
CA GLY A 116 -14.40 -30.43 4.70
C GLY A 116 -14.71 -29.48 3.53
N ILE A 117 -15.98 -29.19 3.24
CA ILE A 117 -16.39 -28.28 2.17
C ILE A 117 -15.91 -26.86 2.46
N TRP A 118 -15.99 -26.39 3.69
CA TRP A 118 -15.47 -25.09 4.14
C TRP A 118 -13.95 -24.97 3.93
N THR A 119 -13.25 -26.05 4.14
CA THR A 119 -11.78 -26.07 3.97
C THR A 119 -11.42 -25.88 2.50
N ILE A 120 -12.12 -26.51 1.57
CA ILE A 120 -11.86 -26.37 0.12
C ILE A 120 -12.20 -24.94 -0.34
N VAL A 121 -13.34 -24.40 0.05
CA VAL A 121 -13.73 -23.02 -0.27
C VAL A 121 -12.73 -22.03 0.32
N ASP A 122 -12.27 -22.28 1.54
CA ASP A 122 -11.33 -21.40 2.23
C ASP A 122 -9.95 -21.37 1.57
N TRP A 123 -9.49 -22.48 0.96
CA TRP A 123 -8.25 -22.50 0.19
C TRP A 123 -8.23 -21.48 -0.95
N PHE A 124 -9.37 -21.32 -1.62
CA PHE A 124 -9.50 -20.32 -2.68
C PHE A 124 -9.61 -18.89 -2.15
N LEU A 125 -10.28 -18.73 -1.01
CA LEU A 125 -10.55 -17.40 -0.43
C LEU A 125 -9.38 -16.85 0.40
N ILE A 126 -8.54 -17.72 0.97
CA ILE A 126 -7.48 -17.31 1.92
C ILE A 126 -6.43 -16.40 1.28
N MET A 127 -6.07 -16.67 0.03
CA MET A 127 -5.09 -15.85 -0.70
C MET A 127 -5.65 -14.44 -0.96
N GLY A 128 -6.92 -14.35 -1.34
CA GLY A 128 -7.61 -13.06 -1.51
C GLY A 128 -7.70 -12.30 -0.19
N ALA A 129 -8.16 -12.98 0.87
CA ALA A 129 -8.27 -12.38 2.20
C ALA A 129 -6.93 -11.86 2.74
N ALA A 130 -5.83 -12.59 2.53
CA ALA A 130 -4.49 -12.13 2.92
C ALA A 130 -4.06 -10.88 2.16
N ARG A 131 -4.31 -10.82 0.85
CA ARG A 131 -4.01 -9.65 0.01
C ARG A 131 -4.86 -8.44 0.41
N ASP A 132 -6.15 -8.64 0.68
CA ASP A 132 -7.05 -7.57 1.13
C ASP A 132 -6.63 -7.00 2.50
N LYS A 133 -6.20 -7.85 3.43
CA LYS A 133 -5.66 -7.40 4.72
C LYS A 133 -4.35 -6.62 4.57
N ASN A 134 -3.49 -7.02 3.66
CA ASN A 134 -2.28 -6.27 3.33
C ASN A 134 -2.62 -4.90 2.76
N MET A 135 -3.64 -4.82 1.89
CA MET A 135 -4.13 -3.55 1.33
C MET A 135 -4.69 -2.63 2.41
N GLN A 136 -5.53 -3.15 3.30
CA GLN A 136 -6.04 -2.40 4.45
C GLN A 136 -4.91 -1.85 5.32
N LYS A 137 -3.89 -2.68 5.59
CA LYS A 137 -2.71 -2.27 6.37
C LYS A 137 -1.93 -1.15 5.69
N LEU A 138 -1.75 -1.22 4.37
CA LEU A 138 -1.10 -0.17 3.59
C LEU A 138 -1.89 1.14 3.65
N GLN A 139 -3.21 1.09 3.46
CA GLN A 139 -4.10 2.25 3.51
C GLN A 139 -4.13 2.94 4.89
N MET A 140 -3.90 2.21 5.98
CA MET A 140 -3.82 2.81 7.32
C MET A 140 -2.56 3.66 7.53
N VAL A 141 -1.52 3.42 6.74
CA VAL A 141 -0.23 4.13 6.85
C VAL A 141 -0.16 5.32 5.90
N LEU A 142 -0.77 5.20 4.73
CA LEU A 142 -0.81 6.27 3.71
C LEU A 142 -1.83 7.34 4.08
#